data_f594bda0febcd7a71966ee17a5bbcc9b
#
_entry.id   f594bda0febcd7a71966ee17a5bbcc9b
#
_cell.length_a   1.000
_cell.length_b   1.000
_cell.length_c   1.000
_cell.angle_alpha   90.00
_cell.angle_beta   90.00
_cell.angle_gamma   90.00
#
_symmetry.space_group_name_H-M   'P 1'
#
loop_
_entity.id
_entity.type
_entity.pdbx_description
1 polymer ?
#
loop_
_entity_poly.entity_id
_entity_poly.type
_entity_poly.pdbx_seq_one_letter_code
_entity_poly.pdbx_strand_id
1 'polypeptide(L)'
;MKSDVEIAQEATMQPIGEIAAELGLTEDEIEPYGRYKAKIASAAWERVKDRPNGKLVLVTAINPTPAGEGKTTTSVGLADAFRQQGKKTAVALREPSLGPCFGLKGGAAGGGYAQVIPMEDINLHFTGDFHAVTTAHNLLAAVVDNHLQQGNALQIDPRRVVWKRVLDLNDRALRHVVIGLGGKAHGVPRETGFDITVASEMMAILCLADGLEDMKRRLGEIVVAYTFEGRAVRAKELGVTGALALLFKDAIKPNLVQTLEGTPAFIHGGPFANIAHGCNSIMATKFALKFADYVVTEAGFGADLGAEKFLDIKCRFAGFHPDAVVIVATVRALKMHGGMPKEALAQVDEKALQRGMDNLLKHIENIHAFGLPAVVAVNVFPTDTPEELAFVEKKCQALGAAVALSEVWAKGGKGGLLLAEKVAAAMEKGADFRLLYQVEESIPAKIEAIARKIYGAEGVDFTAAARRTMEEIEGLGMDKLPVCMAKTQYSLSDDPAKLGRPQGFRITVRELRLSAGAGFIVALTGDILTMPGLPKHPAAENMDITEDGRITGLF
;
A
#
# COMPACT_ATOMS: atom_id res chain seq x y z
N MET A 1 -14.64 -18.31 -19.71
CA MET A 1 -13.46 -17.41 -19.65
C MET A 1 -12.55 -18.03 -18.62
N LYS A 2 -11.23 -18.13 -18.88
CA LYS A 2 -10.28 -18.69 -17.92
C LYS A 2 -10.18 -17.81 -16.68
N SER A 3 -9.98 -18.40 -15.51
CA SER A 3 -9.68 -17.69 -14.27
C SER A 3 -8.27 -17.12 -14.29
N ASP A 4 -7.98 -16.18 -13.38
CA ASP A 4 -6.65 -15.56 -13.30
C ASP A 4 -5.55 -16.59 -12.97
N VAL A 5 -5.86 -17.58 -12.11
CA VAL A 5 -4.91 -18.66 -11.80
C VAL A 5 -4.67 -19.59 -13.00
N GLU A 6 -5.70 -19.90 -13.79
CA GLU A 6 -5.55 -20.72 -15.00
C GLU A 6 -4.67 -20.03 -16.05
N ILE A 7 -4.85 -18.71 -16.25
CA ILE A 7 -4.02 -17.90 -17.15
C ILE A 7 -2.55 -17.92 -16.68
N ALA A 8 -2.32 -17.72 -15.38
CA ALA A 8 -0.97 -17.75 -14.81
C ALA A 8 -0.29 -19.12 -14.92
N GLN A 9 -1.02 -20.20 -14.68
CA GLN A 9 -0.51 -21.58 -14.77
C GLN A 9 -0.15 -22.01 -16.19
N GLU A 10 -0.80 -21.46 -17.20
CA GLU A 10 -0.51 -21.73 -18.61
C GLU A 10 0.65 -20.88 -19.16
N ALA A 11 1.11 -19.88 -18.41
CA ALA A 11 2.14 -18.97 -18.86
C ALA A 11 3.51 -19.66 -18.95
N THR A 12 4.26 -19.33 -19.99
CA THR A 12 5.67 -19.74 -20.10
C THR A 12 6.55 -18.68 -19.48
N MET A 13 7.11 -18.97 -18.31
CA MET A 13 8.00 -18.05 -17.59
C MET A 13 9.43 -18.13 -18.10
N GLN A 14 10.08 -16.97 -18.25
CA GLN A 14 11.51 -16.87 -18.48
C GLN A 14 12.28 -17.15 -17.18
N PRO A 15 13.49 -17.76 -17.23
CA PRO A 15 14.37 -17.84 -16.07
C PRO A 15 14.69 -16.46 -15.52
N ILE A 16 14.72 -16.33 -14.18
CA ILE A 16 14.87 -15.01 -13.54
C ILE A 16 16.20 -14.33 -13.89
N GLY A 17 17.25 -15.11 -14.21
CA GLY A 17 18.51 -14.56 -14.70
C GLY A 17 18.39 -13.81 -16.02
N GLU A 18 17.51 -14.25 -16.93
CA GLU A 18 17.25 -13.55 -18.20
C GLU A 18 16.52 -12.22 -17.95
N ILE A 19 15.53 -12.22 -17.08
CA ILE A 19 14.83 -10.98 -16.65
C ILE A 19 15.79 -9.99 -15.98
N ALA A 20 16.70 -10.50 -15.13
CA ALA A 20 17.72 -9.67 -14.49
C ALA A 20 18.70 -9.07 -15.53
N ALA A 21 19.13 -9.88 -16.50
CA ALA A 21 20.03 -9.43 -17.56
C ALA A 21 19.41 -8.32 -18.45
N GLU A 22 18.10 -8.34 -18.69
CA GLU A 22 17.40 -7.24 -19.40
C GLU A 22 17.49 -5.91 -18.64
N LEU A 23 17.49 -5.94 -17.32
CA LEU A 23 17.73 -4.75 -16.50
C LEU A 23 19.21 -4.34 -16.47
N GLY A 24 20.12 -5.22 -16.89
CA GLY A 24 21.56 -5.03 -16.79
C GLY A 24 22.11 -5.36 -15.40
N LEU A 25 21.43 -6.25 -14.67
CA LEU A 25 21.94 -6.89 -13.45
C LEU A 25 22.87 -8.06 -13.83
N THR A 26 23.93 -8.24 -13.07
CA THR A 26 24.85 -9.40 -13.20
C THR A 26 24.39 -10.56 -12.33
N GLU A 27 24.93 -11.75 -12.56
CA GLU A 27 24.63 -12.94 -11.73
C GLU A 27 24.95 -12.72 -10.25
N ASP A 28 26.04 -12.01 -9.94
CA ASP A 28 26.46 -11.70 -8.56
C ASP A 28 25.55 -10.64 -7.87
N GLU A 29 24.71 -9.96 -8.64
CA GLU A 29 23.78 -8.94 -8.14
C GLU A 29 22.38 -9.47 -7.86
N ILE A 30 22.13 -10.75 -8.11
CA ILE A 30 20.89 -11.43 -7.79
C ILE A 30 21.13 -12.65 -6.91
N GLU A 31 20.18 -12.91 -6.03
CA GLU A 31 20.14 -14.11 -5.18
C GLU A 31 18.89 -14.93 -5.60
N PRO A 32 19.04 -15.99 -6.41
CA PRO A 32 17.92 -16.77 -6.91
C PRO A 32 17.16 -17.50 -5.78
N TYR A 33 15.83 -17.39 -5.82
CA TYR A 33 14.88 -18.16 -5.00
C TYR A 33 14.11 -19.13 -5.91
N GLY A 34 14.82 -20.14 -6.39
CA GLY A 34 14.34 -21.02 -7.46
C GLY A 34 14.57 -20.41 -8.84
N ARG A 35 13.83 -20.94 -9.85
CA ARG A 35 14.07 -20.61 -11.25
C ARG A 35 13.50 -19.25 -11.69
N TYR A 36 12.43 -18.76 -11.02
CA TYR A 36 11.59 -17.67 -11.52
C TYR A 36 11.50 -16.46 -10.57
N LYS A 37 12.21 -16.51 -9.44
CA LYS A 37 12.26 -15.46 -8.43
C LYS A 37 13.69 -15.19 -8.03
N ALA A 38 14.01 -13.95 -7.68
CA ALA A 38 15.29 -13.59 -7.07
C ALA A 38 15.12 -12.41 -6.12
N LYS A 39 16.06 -12.25 -5.19
CA LYS A 39 16.29 -10.99 -4.50
C LYS A 39 17.42 -10.23 -5.17
N ILE A 40 17.37 -8.89 -5.12
CA ILE A 40 18.43 -8.04 -5.64
C ILE A 40 19.42 -7.77 -4.52
N ALA A 41 20.67 -8.16 -4.72
CA ALA A 41 21.73 -7.97 -3.74
C ALA A 41 22.02 -6.49 -3.51
N SER A 42 22.31 -6.11 -2.26
CA SER A 42 22.61 -4.72 -1.90
C SER A 42 23.83 -4.15 -2.66
N ALA A 43 24.75 -4.99 -3.10
CA ALA A 43 25.89 -4.58 -3.92
C ALA A 43 25.48 -3.92 -5.25
N ALA A 44 24.36 -4.33 -5.84
CA ALA A 44 23.83 -3.72 -7.05
C ALA A 44 23.52 -2.22 -6.84
N TRP A 45 23.09 -1.81 -5.64
CA TRP A 45 22.82 -0.40 -5.31
C TRP A 45 24.08 0.45 -5.43
N GLU A 46 25.21 0.01 -4.89
CA GLU A 46 26.47 0.77 -4.93
C GLU A 46 26.93 1.08 -6.37
N ARG A 47 26.65 0.17 -7.31
CA ARG A 47 26.99 0.35 -8.73
C ARG A 47 26.08 1.35 -9.43
N VAL A 48 24.82 1.48 -9.01
CA VAL A 48 23.82 2.23 -9.78
C VAL A 48 23.31 3.49 -9.07
N LYS A 49 23.58 3.71 -7.78
CA LYS A 49 23.03 4.82 -6.98
C LYS A 49 23.20 6.19 -7.62
N ASP A 50 24.31 6.42 -8.32
CA ASP A 50 24.63 7.69 -8.97
C ASP A 50 24.09 7.82 -10.40
N ARG A 51 23.43 6.80 -10.95
CA ARG A 51 22.76 6.88 -12.26
C ARG A 51 21.56 7.83 -12.17
N PRO A 52 21.20 8.51 -13.27
CA PRO A 52 19.94 9.24 -13.30
C PRO A 52 18.76 8.30 -13.09
N ASN A 53 17.70 8.82 -12.49
CA ASN A 53 16.44 8.07 -12.34
C ASN A 53 15.70 8.01 -13.68
N GLY A 54 15.03 6.89 -13.93
CA GLY A 54 13.99 6.81 -14.94
C GLY A 54 12.74 7.60 -14.55
N LYS A 55 11.78 7.64 -15.45
CA LYS A 55 10.48 8.30 -15.26
C LYS A 55 9.57 7.46 -14.36
N LEU A 56 8.95 8.08 -13.37
CA LEU A 56 8.05 7.41 -12.42
C LEU A 56 6.59 7.72 -12.74
N VAL A 57 5.79 6.68 -12.92
CA VAL A 57 4.33 6.77 -13.06
C VAL A 57 3.68 6.16 -11.83
N LEU A 58 2.87 6.95 -11.13
CA LEU A 58 2.05 6.46 -10.01
C LEU A 58 0.66 6.10 -10.51
N VAL A 59 0.21 4.87 -10.26
CA VAL A 59 -1.17 4.43 -10.51
C VAL A 59 -1.96 4.45 -9.19
N THR A 60 -3.07 5.16 -9.22
CA THR A 60 -4.05 5.24 -8.12
C THR A 60 -5.46 5.05 -8.69
N ALA A 61 -6.51 5.31 -7.91
CA ALA A 61 -7.89 5.20 -8.38
C ALA A 61 -8.80 6.22 -7.68
N ILE A 62 -10.05 6.22 -8.09
CA ILE A 62 -11.17 6.80 -7.32
C ILE A 62 -11.39 6.01 -6.02
N ASN A 63 -12.27 6.48 -5.12
CA ASN A 63 -12.63 5.71 -3.94
C ASN A 63 -13.10 4.31 -4.34
N PRO A 64 -12.59 3.24 -3.70
CA PRO A 64 -12.90 1.86 -4.10
C PRO A 64 -14.36 1.51 -3.87
N THR A 65 -14.84 0.60 -4.73
CA THR A 65 -16.16 -0.02 -4.61
C THR A 65 -16.00 -1.55 -4.42
N PRO A 66 -17.05 -2.24 -3.98
CA PRO A 66 -17.02 -3.71 -3.88
C PRO A 66 -16.75 -4.43 -5.21
N ALA A 67 -16.90 -3.74 -6.35
CA ALA A 67 -16.62 -4.30 -7.68
C ALA A 67 -15.12 -4.30 -8.02
N GLY A 68 -14.33 -3.49 -7.32
CA GLY A 68 -12.92 -3.25 -7.62
C GLY A 68 -12.71 -2.35 -8.85
N GLU A 69 -11.63 -1.60 -8.89
CA GLU A 69 -11.30 -0.68 -9.99
C GLU A 69 -10.20 -1.21 -10.91
N GLY A 70 -9.44 -2.25 -10.47
CA GLY A 70 -8.40 -2.87 -11.27
C GLY A 70 -7.08 -2.09 -11.33
N LYS A 71 -6.67 -1.45 -10.23
CA LYS A 71 -5.39 -0.70 -10.17
C LYS A 71 -4.17 -1.52 -10.53
N THR A 72 -3.98 -2.66 -9.88
CA THR A 72 -2.80 -3.51 -10.11
C THR A 72 -2.80 -4.04 -11.54
N THR A 73 -3.95 -4.48 -12.05
CA THR A 73 -4.11 -4.87 -13.45
C THR A 73 -3.73 -3.74 -14.41
N THR A 74 -4.18 -2.51 -14.12
CA THR A 74 -3.80 -1.32 -14.92
C THR A 74 -2.31 -1.02 -14.80
N SER A 75 -1.71 -1.15 -13.62
CA SER A 75 -0.27 -0.91 -13.42
C SER A 75 0.59 -1.88 -14.21
N VAL A 76 0.26 -3.17 -14.17
CA VAL A 76 0.96 -4.21 -14.92
C VAL A 76 0.75 -4.01 -16.42
N GLY A 77 -0.50 -3.87 -16.88
CA GLY A 77 -0.79 -3.68 -18.31
C GLY A 77 -0.21 -2.40 -18.89
N LEU A 78 -0.10 -1.31 -18.10
CA LEU A 78 0.58 -0.10 -18.53
C LEU A 78 2.10 -0.31 -18.68
N ALA A 79 2.73 -1.04 -17.76
CA ALA A 79 4.14 -1.37 -17.85
C ALA A 79 4.41 -2.25 -19.08
N ASP A 80 3.58 -3.26 -19.32
CA ASP A 80 3.67 -4.10 -20.53
C ASP A 80 3.43 -3.29 -21.81
N ALA A 81 2.50 -2.32 -21.78
CA ALA A 81 2.26 -1.42 -22.92
C ALA A 81 3.48 -0.54 -23.25
N PHE A 82 4.15 0.04 -22.24
CA PHE A 82 5.40 0.76 -22.44
C PHE A 82 6.49 -0.15 -23.02
N ARG A 83 6.61 -1.40 -22.53
CA ARG A 83 7.54 -2.39 -23.08
C ARG A 83 7.24 -2.69 -24.56
N GLN A 84 5.98 -2.89 -24.93
CA GLN A 84 5.56 -3.10 -26.32
C GLN A 84 5.88 -1.90 -27.24
N GLN A 85 5.95 -0.68 -26.69
CA GLN A 85 6.42 0.52 -27.39
C GLN A 85 7.96 0.64 -27.43
N GLY A 86 8.70 -0.40 -27.01
CA GLY A 86 10.16 -0.42 -27.01
C GLY A 86 10.81 0.36 -25.88
N LYS A 87 10.07 0.70 -24.82
CA LYS A 87 10.62 1.39 -23.65
C LYS A 87 11.20 0.38 -22.66
N LYS A 88 12.38 0.64 -22.10
CA LYS A 88 12.93 -0.13 -21.00
C LYS A 88 12.12 0.16 -19.74
N THR A 89 11.27 -0.79 -19.34
CA THR A 89 10.24 -0.58 -18.33
C THR A 89 10.36 -1.59 -17.21
N ALA A 90 10.00 -1.18 -16.00
CA ALA A 90 9.78 -2.05 -14.85
C ALA A 90 8.51 -1.64 -14.11
N VAL A 91 7.92 -2.59 -13.38
CA VAL A 91 6.81 -2.32 -12.47
C VAL A 91 7.26 -2.56 -11.02
N ALA A 92 6.82 -1.73 -10.07
CA ALA A 92 7.13 -1.88 -8.64
C ALA A 92 5.83 -1.92 -7.83
N LEU A 93 5.56 -3.05 -7.18
CA LEU A 93 4.28 -3.35 -6.53
C LEU A 93 4.47 -3.82 -5.08
N ARG A 94 3.36 -3.86 -4.35
CA ARG A 94 3.32 -4.45 -3.00
C ARG A 94 3.25 -5.97 -3.08
N GLU A 95 3.83 -6.61 -2.08
CA GLU A 95 3.61 -8.02 -1.79
C GLU A 95 2.22 -8.20 -1.13
N PRO A 96 1.40 -9.18 -1.56
CA PRO A 96 0.09 -9.43 -0.97
C PRO A 96 0.19 -10.11 0.41
N SER A 97 -0.80 -9.83 1.28
CA SER A 97 -0.97 -10.47 2.58
C SER A 97 -1.91 -11.68 2.47
N LEU A 98 -1.63 -12.72 3.25
CA LEU A 98 -2.45 -13.93 3.30
C LEU A 98 -3.87 -13.67 3.83
N GLY A 99 -4.03 -12.74 4.78
CA GLY A 99 -5.34 -12.43 5.35
C GLY A 99 -6.39 -12.03 4.30
N PRO A 100 -6.16 -11.02 3.45
CA PRO A 100 -7.03 -10.72 2.31
C PRO A 100 -7.16 -11.86 1.30
N CYS A 101 -6.07 -12.59 1.03
CA CYS A 101 -6.04 -13.70 0.10
C CYS A 101 -7.06 -14.79 0.47
N PHE A 102 -7.05 -15.24 1.72
CA PHE A 102 -7.99 -16.24 2.24
C PHE A 102 -9.33 -15.64 2.71
N GLY A 103 -9.44 -14.31 2.80
CA GLY A 103 -10.61 -13.59 3.32
C GLY A 103 -11.62 -13.22 2.26
N LEU A 104 -11.55 -11.98 1.79
CA LEU A 104 -12.60 -11.38 0.96
C LEU A 104 -12.27 -11.37 -0.52
N LYS A 105 -11.00 -11.38 -0.90
CA LYS A 105 -10.61 -11.05 -2.28
C LYS A 105 -9.17 -11.45 -2.53
N GLY A 106 -8.95 -11.83 -3.77
CA GLY A 106 -7.71 -12.12 -4.39
C GLY A 106 -6.52 -11.23 -4.10
N GLY A 107 -5.36 -11.81 -4.32
CA GLY A 107 -4.07 -11.19 -4.12
C GLY A 107 -3.80 -10.01 -5.05
N ALA A 108 -2.66 -9.37 -4.86
CA ALA A 108 -2.25 -8.18 -5.57
C ALA A 108 -1.34 -8.47 -6.79
N ALA A 109 -1.54 -9.58 -7.48
CA ALA A 109 -0.73 -9.96 -8.65
C ALA A 109 -1.25 -9.40 -9.99
N GLY A 110 -2.34 -8.65 -10.00
CA GLY A 110 -3.06 -8.24 -11.22
C GLY A 110 -4.19 -9.19 -11.57
N GLY A 111 -4.66 -9.19 -12.82
CA GLY A 111 -5.73 -10.08 -13.27
C GLY A 111 -5.82 -10.16 -14.79
N GLY A 112 -6.49 -11.21 -15.30
CA GLY A 112 -6.55 -11.48 -16.72
C GLY A 112 -5.17 -11.65 -17.35
N TYR A 113 -4.95 -10.99 -18.45
CA TYR A 113 -3.66 -11.01 -19.16
C TYR A 113 -2.66 -9.94 -18.68
N ALA A 114 -2.99 -9.20 -17.63
CA ALA A 114 -2.09 -8.23 -17.00
C ALA A 114 -1.78 -8.67 -15.55
N GLN A 115 -0.91 -9.66 -15.41
CA GLN A 115 -0.53 -10.26 -14.14
C GLN A 115 0.99 -10.32 -13.97
N VAL A 116 1.43 -10.36 -12.70
CA VAL A 116 2.79 -10.71 -12.30
C VAL A 116 2.84 -12.18 -11.92
N ILE A 117 3.87 -12.88 -12.38
CA ILE A 117 4.08 -14.32 -12.19
C ILE A 117 5.46 -14.61 -11.59
N PRO A 118 5.61 -15.69 -10.80
CA PRO A 118 4.64 -16.74 -10.46
C PRO A 118 3.57 -16.28 -9.45
N MET A 119 2.32 -16.24 -9.87
CA MET A 119 1.21 -15.68 -9.09
C MET A 119 0.94 -16.44 -7.79
N GLU A 120 1.01 -17.77 -7.82
CA GLU A 120 0.78 -18.64 -6.66
C GLU A 120 1.80 -18.36 -5.56
N ASP A 121 3.09 -18.32 -5.90
CA ASP A 121 4.17 -18.06 -4.95
C ASP A 121 4.04 -16.66 -4.33
N ILE A 122 3.73 -15.66 -5.16
CA ILE A 122 3.57 -14.27 -4.71
C ILE A 122 2.42 -14.16 -3.70
N ASN A 123 1.30 -14.85 -3.91
CA ASN A 123 0.12 -14.75 -3.06
C ASN A 123 0.15 -15.67 -1.83
N LEU A 124 0.99 -16.70 -1.79
CA LEU A 124 1.07 -17.67 -0.69
C LEU A 124 2.37 -17.49 0.11
N HIS A 125 3.46 -18.10 -0.36
CA HIS A 125 4.77 -18.03 0.30
C HIS A 125 5.82 -17.58 -0.71
N PHE A 126 6.12 -16.27 -0.70
CA PHE A 126 6.96 -15.68 -1.73
C PHE A 126 8.46 -15.93 -1.48
N THR A 127 9.12 -15.10 -0.68
CA THR A 127 10.55 -15.18 -0.36
C THR A 127 10.84 -15.06 1.13
N GLY A 128 9.80 -14.91 1.96
CA GLY A 128 9.91 -14.88 3.41
C GLY A 128 9.88 -13.50 4.05
N ASP A 129 9.61 -12.43 3.30
CA ASP A 129 9.59 -11.05 3.85
C ASP A 129 8.50 -10.87 4.91
N PHE A 130 7.30 -11.39 4.69
CA PHE A 130 6.23 -11.40 5.68
C PHE A 130 6.54 -12.23 6.90
N HIS A 131 7.21 -13.38 6.72
CA HIS A 131 7.69 -14.19 7.85
C HIS A 131 8.72 -13.41 8.68
N ALA A 132 9.66 -12.71 8.04
CA ALA A 132 10.64 -11.87 8.72
C ALA A 132 9.98 -10.77 9.56
N VAL A 133 9.02 -10.04 8.98
CA VAL A 133 8.25 -9.01 9.69
C VAL A 133 7.48 -9.60 10.86
N THR A 134 6.74 -10.70 10.65
CA THR A 134 5.95 -11.37 11.69
C THR A 134 6.84 -11.83 12.84
N THR A 135 7.96 -12.48 12.52
CA THR A 135 8.89 -13.03 13.51
C THR A 135 9.58 -11.92 14.31
N ALA A 136 10.07 -10.87 13.64
CA ALA A 136 10.73 -9.73 14.30
C ALA A 136 9.76 -8.99 15.22
N HIS A 137 8.54 -8.75 14.76
CA HIS A 137 7.50 -8.10 15.56
C HIS A 137 7.16 -8.90 16.83
N ASN A 138 6.96 -10.19 16.67
CA ASN A 138 6.63 -11.09 17.79
C ASN A 138 7.82 -11.32 18.73
N LEU A 139 9.06 -11.32 18.21
CA LEU A 139 10.26 -11.33 19.04
C LEU A 139 10.29 -10.10 19.97
N LEU A 140 10.04 -8.90 19.44
CA LEU A 140 10.00 -7.69 20.25
C LEU A 140 8.89 -7.77 21.33
N ALA A 141 7.71 -8.28 20.98
CA ALA A 141 6.62 -8.49 21.94
C ALA A 141 7.02 -9.48 23.06
N ALA A 142 7.68 -10.59 22.69
CA ALA A 142 8.18 -11.57 23.64
C ALA A 142 9.24 -10.98 24.57
N VAL A 143 10.14 -10.12 24.04
CA VAL A 143 11.18 -9.45 24.84
C VAL A 143 10.56 -8.47 25.84
N VAL A 144 9.52 -7.71 25.45
CA VAL A 144 8.79 -6.84 26.38
C VAL A 144 8.19 -7.65 27.53
N ASP A 145 7.49 -8.75 27.24
CA ASP A 145 6.90 -9.60 28.28
C ASP A 145 7.95 -10.29 29.14
N ASN A 146 9.08 -10.71 28.55
CA ASN A 146 10.21 -11.24 29.32
C ASN A 146 10.83 -10.18 30.23
N HIS A 147 10.96 -8.93 29.77
CA HIS A 147 11.46 -7.82 30.59
C HIS A 147 10.56 -7.57 31.81
N LEU A 148 9.23 -7.59 31.64
CA LEU A 148 8.27 -7.51 32.74
C LEU A 148 8.43 -8.67 33.74
N GLN A 149 8.62 -9.90 33.26
CA GLN A 149 8.78 -11.11 34.06
C GLN A 149 10.10 -11.12 34.85
N GLN A 150 11.18 -10.63 34.27
CA GLN A 150 12.55 -10.71 34.82
C GLN A 150 12.94 -9.47 35.65
N GLY A 151 11.97 -8.85 36.31
CA GLY A 151 12.22 -7.78 37.29
C GLY A 151 11.96 -6.34 36.80
N ASN A 152 11.57 -6.16 35.55
CA ASN A 152 11.08 -4.88 35.00
C ASN A 152 11.97 -3.68 35.36
N ALA A 153 13.27 -3.77 35.07
CA ALA A 153 14.26 -2.74 35.40
C ALA A 153 13.94 -1.35 34.78
N LEU A 154 13.23 -1.32 33.64
CA LEU A 154 12.79 -0.08 32.98
C LEU A 154 11.50 0.50 33.58
N GLN A 155 10.92 -0.13 34.61
CA GLN A 155 9.70 0.33 35.30
C GLN A 155 8.50 0.47 34.32
N ILE A 156 8.36 -0.43 33.36
CA ILE A 156 7.22 -0.46 32.43
C ILE A 156 5.91 -0.70 33.21
N ASP A 157 4.90 0.13 32.97
CA ASP A 157 3.53 -0.15 33.42
C ASP A 157 2.92 -1.23 32.50
N PRO A 158 2.59 -2.44 33.02
CA PRO A 158 2.02 -3.51 32.20
C PRO A 158 0.70 -3.14 31.52
N ARG A 159 -0.02 -2.14 32.05
CA ARG A 159 -1.28 -1.61 31.46
C ARG A 159 -1.01 -0.63 30.30
N ARG A 160 0.23 -0.19 30.13
CA ARG A 160 0.65 0.77 29.09
C ARG A 160 1.66 0.18 28.11
N VAL A 161 1.64 -1.15 27.92
CA VAL A 161 2.33 -1.81 26.82
C VAL A 161 1.50 -1.60 25.56
N VAL A 162 2.04 -0.86 24.59
CA VAL A 162 1.35 -0.51 23.33
C VAL A 162 1.71 -1.44 22.18
N TRP A 163 2.75 -2.26 22.35
CA TRP A 163 3.23 -3.23 21.36
C TRP A 163 2.46 -4.54 21.50
N LYS A 164 1.62 -4.84 20.49
CA LYS A 164 0.85 -6.09 20.41
C LYS A 164 1.69 -7.22 19.79
N ARG A 165 1.05 -8.30 19.38
CA ARG A 165 1.57 -9.33 18.49
C ARG A 165 0.98 -9.20 17.10
N VAL A 166 1.51 -9.96 16.14
CA VAL A 166 0.94 -9.97 14.78
C VAL A 166 0.78 -11.40 14.25
N LEU A 167 -0.19 -11.54 13.34
CA LEU A 167 -0.45 -12.73 12.57
C LEU A 167 -0.91 -12.32 11.17
N ASP A 168 -0.39 -12.94 10.09
CA ASP A 168 -0.79 -12.56 8.73
C ASP A 168 -2.06 -13.31 8.26
N LEU A 169 -3.09 -13.29 9.08
CA LEU A 169 -4.41 -13.83 8.81
C LEU A 169 -5.49 -12.92 9.36
N ASN A 170 -6.71 -13.06 8.84
CA ASN A 170 -7.89 -12.38 9.38
C ASN A 170 -8.49 -13.20 10.52
N ASP A 171 -8.29 -12.77 11.76
CA ASP A 171 -8.83 -13.45 12.96
C ASP A 171 -9.38 -12.46 13.99
N ARG A 172 -10.69 -12.25 13.96
CA ARG A 172 -11.37 -11.33 14.89
C ARG A 172 -11.29 -11.76 16.36
N ALA A 173 -11.09 -13.06 16.64
CA ALA A 173 -11.00 -13.57 18.01
C ALA A 173 -9.72 -13.11 18.72
N LEU A 174 -8.69 -12.75 17.94
CA LEU A 174 -7.40 -12.29 18.47
C LEU A 174 -7.33 -10.78 18.76
N ARG A 175 -8.39 -10.01 18.50
CA ARG A 175 -8.40 -8.54 18.75
C ARG A 175 -8.13 -8.19 20.21
N HIS A 176 -8.68 -8.97 21.13
CA HIS A 176 -8.51 -8.83 22.57
C HIS A 176 -8.26 -10.20 23.20
N VAL A 177 -7.10 -10.36 23.80
CA VAL A 177 -6.68 -11.59 24.47
C VAL A 177 -6.04 -11.27 25.82
N VAL A 178 -6.10 -12.20 26.76
CA VAL A 178 -5.34 -12.14 28.02
C VAL A 178 -4.16 -13.10 27.90
N ILE A 179 -2.96 -12.59 28.16
CA ILE A 179 -1.73 -13.38 28.17
C ILE A 179 -1.14 -13.49 29.58
N GLY A 180 -0.12 -14.35 29.75
CA GLY A 180 0.58 -14.53 31.05
C GLY A 180 -0.20 -15.31 32.09
N LEU A 181 -1.25 -16.06 31.71
CA LEU A 181 -2.01 -16.92 32.60
C LEU A 181 -1.24 -18.21 32.93
N GLY A 182 -1.60 -18.87 34.05
CA GLY A 182 -0.99 -20.14 34.45
C GLY A 182 -0.06 -20.01 35.68
N GLY A 183 -0.03 -18.83 36.30
CA GLY A 183 0.72 -18.57 37.53
C GLY A 183 2.08 -17.89 37.28
N LYS A 184 2.79 -17.63 38.36
CA LYS A 184 3.98 -16.76 38.40
C LYS A 184 5.10 -17.15 37.43
N ALA A 185 5.20 -18.43 37.06
CA ALA A 185 6.22 -18.91 36.12
C ALA A 185 5.89 -18.61 34.64
N HIS A 186 4.66 -18.21 34.32
CA HIS A 186 4.15 -18.06 32.95
C HIS A 186 4.03 -16.61 32.47
N GLY A 187 4.42 -15.65 33.29
CA GLY A 187 4.45 -14.23 32.91
C GLY A 187 3.57 -13.34 33.79
N VAL A 188 3.45 -12.09 33.40
CA VAL A 188 2.61 -11.09 34.04
C VAL A 188 1.26 -11.01 33.32
N PRO A 189 0.13 -11.38 33.98
CA PRO A 189 -1.18 -11.32 33.32
C PRO A 189 -1.54 -9.90 32.88
N ARG A 190 -1.89 -9.75 31.60
CA ARG A 190 -2.35 -8.47 31.03
C ARG A 190 -3.22 -8.69 29.81
N GLU A 191 -4.08 -7.72 29.51
CA GLU A 191 -4.78 -7.65 28.24
C GLU A 191 -3.84 -7.19 27.13
N THR A 192 -3.99 -7.76 25.96
CA THR A 192 -3.31 -7.38 24.72
C THR A 192 -4.17 -7.77 23.51
N GLY A 193 -3.59 -7.85 22.32
CA GLY A 193 -4.26 -8.33 21.11
C GLY A 193 -3.25 -8.65 20.02
N PHE A 194 -3.78 -8.96 18.86
CA PHE A 194 -3.01 -9.15 17.63
C PHE A 194 -3.46 -8.15 16.58
N ASP A 195 -2.52 -7.66 15.79
CA ASP A 195 -2.77 -6.95 14.55
C ASP A 195 -2.41 -7.85 13.37
N ILE A 196 -2.91 -7.59 12.17
CA ILE A 196 -2.45 -8.29 10.97
C ILE A 196 -1.03 -7.80 10.62
N THR A 197 -0.18 -8.70 10.11
CA THR A 197 1.24 -8.39 9.85
C THR A 197 1.44 -7.12 9.01
N VAL A 198 0.58 -6.87 8.05
CA VAL A 198 0.64 -5.66 7.18
C VAL A 198 0.24 -4.36 7.88
N ALA A 199 -0.31 -4.45 9.10
CA ALA A 199 -0.56 -3.31 9.98
C ALA A 199 0.61 -3.00 10.92
N SER A 200 1.62 -3.87 10.97
CA SER A 200 2.80 -3.73 11.81
C SER A 200 3.59 -2.46 11.46
N GLU A 201 4.05 -1.75 12.48
CA GLU A 201 5.03 -0.67 12.29
C GLU A 201 6.32 -1.19 11.63
N MET A 202 6.72 -2.45 11.90
CA MET A 202 7.89 -3.06 11.25
C MET A 202 7.70 -3.27 9.75
N MET A 203 6.47 -3.53 9.29
CA MET A 203 6.15 -3.55 7.85
C MET A 203 6.33 -2.15 7.24
N ALA A 204 5.90 -1.10 7.93
CA ALA A 204 6.10 0.27 7.48
C ALA A 204 7.60 0.63 7.48
N ILE A 205 8.35 0.22 8.49
CA ILE A 205 9.81 0.41 8.55
C ILE A 205 10.51 -0.29 7.37
N LEU A 206 10.17 -1.54 7.07
CA LEU A 206 10.71 -2.28 5.91
C LEU A 206 10.51 -1.49 4.60
N CYS A 207 9.36 -0.85 4.45
CA CYS A 207 9.02 -0.11 3.23
C CYS A 207 9.63 1.30 3.18
N LEU A 208 9.94 1.91 4.31
CA LEU A 208 10.46 3.29 4.38
C LEU A 208 11.97 3.37 4.64
N ALA A 209 12.60 2.25 5.02
CA ALA A 209 14.04 2.20 5.25
C ALA A 209 14.84 2.37 3.95
N ASP A 210 15.93 3.09 4.05
CA ASP A 210 16.91 3.32 2.96
C ASP A 210 18.16 2.45 3.16
N GLY A 211 17.95 1.15 3.39
CA GLY A 211 18.98 0.17 3.64
C GLY A 211 19.00 -0.36 5.08
N LEU A 212 19.93 -1.30 5.34
CA LEU A 212 19.94 -2.07 6.59
C LEU A 212 20.29 -1.22 7.82
N GLU A 213 21.18 -0.24 7.68
CA GLU A 213 21.56 0.63 8.80
C GLU A 213 20.42 1.55 9.20
N ASP A 214 19.72 2.17 8.23
CA ASP A 214 18.54 2.99 8.50
C ASP A 214 17.43 2.13 9.10
N MET A 215 17.23 0.92 8.61
CA MET A 215 16.29 -0.03 9.19
C MET A 215 16.63 -0.31 10.66
N LYS A 216 17.87 -0.66 10.98
CA LYS A 216 18.31 -0.93 12.35
C LYS A 216 18.08 0.27 13.26
N ARG A 217 18.40 1.49 12.80
CA ARG A 217 18.12 2.74 13.52
C ARG A 217 16.63 2.89 13.80
N ARG A 218 15.78 2.74 12.78
CA ARG A 218 14.32 2.85 12.88
C ARG A 218 13.72 1.81 13.84
N LEU A 219 14.16 0.56 13.76
CA LEU A 219 13.73 -0.50 14.69
C LEU A 219 14.03 -0.14 16.15
N GLY A 220 15.15 0.52 16.42
CA GLY A 220 15.52 0.99 17.74
C GLY A 220 14.61 2.09 18.30
N GLU A 221 14.00 2.90 17.44
CA GLU A 221 13.13 4.02 17.83
C GLU A 221 11.67 3.61 18.10
N ILE A 222 11.27 2.38 17.80
CA ILE A 222 9.91 1.86 18.08
C ILE A 222 9.58 2.06 19.56
N VAL A 223 8.45 2.73 19.84
CA VAL A 223 7.90 2.85 21.20
C VAL A 223 7.08 1.60 21.51
N VAL A 224 7.49 0.86 22.54
CA VAL A 224 6.87 -0.43 22.92
C VAL A 224 5.93 -0.33 24.12
N ALA A 225 6.19 0.61 25.02
CA ALA A 225 5.46 0.79 26.27
C ALA A 225 5.71 2.17 26.87
N TYR A 226 5.03 2.44 28.00
CA TYR A 226 5.31 3.58 28.86
C TYR A 226 5.60 3.11 30.29
N THR A 227 6.47 3.85 30.99
CA THR A 227 6.77 3.60 32.42
C THR A 227 5.58 4.03 33.31
N PHE A 228 5.61 3.66 34.59
CA PHE A 228 4.64 4.17 35.58
C PHE A 228 4.60 5.70 35.67
N GLU A 229 5.72 6.37 35.37
CA GLU A 229 5.85 7.83 35.34
C GLU A 229 5.45 8.45 33.98
N GLY A 230 5.09 7.62 33.00
CA GLY A 230 4.65 8.09 31.67
C GLY A 230 5.77 8.31 30.64
N ARG A 231 7.02 7.97 30.95
CA ARG A 231 8.13 8.02 29.98
C ARG A 231 7.97 6.91 28.94
N ALA A 232 8.14 7.23 27.65
CA ALA A 232 8.15 6.23 26.58
C ALA A 232 9.40 5.32 26.68
N VAL A 233 9.18 4.02 26.50
CA VAL A 233 10.24 3.00 26.41
C VAL A 233 10.39 2.58 24.96
N ARG A 234 11.61 2.65 24.43
CA ARG A 234 11.93 2.32 23.03
C ARG A 234 12.58 0.95 22.93
N ALA A 235 12.46 0.31 21.78
CA ALA A 235 13.04 -1.02 21.52
C ALA A 235 14.56 -1.07 21.77
N LYS A 236 15.30 0.00 21.49
CA LYS A 236 16.74 0.09 21.76
C LYS A 236 17.09 -0.04 23.26
N GLU A 237 16.19 0.36 24.16
CA GLU A 237 16.40 0.26 25.61
C GLU A 237 16.31 -1.20 26.11
N LEU A 238 15.67 -2.07 25.31
CA LEU A 238 15.62 -3.51 25.57
C LEU A 238 16.84 -4.28 25.02
N GLY A 239 17.75 -3.62 24.31
CA GLY A 239 19.00 -4.19 23.85
C GLY A 239 18.87 -5.19 22.69
N VAL A 240 17.71 -5.28 21.99
CA VAL A 240 17.42 -6.31 20.98
C VAL A 240 17.46 -5.84 19.54
N THR A 241 17.78 -4.58 19.30
CA THR A 241 17.74 -3.97 17.95
C THR A 241 18.60 -4.75 16.94
N GLY A 242 19.75 -5.27 17.37
CA GLY A 242 20.61 -6.11 16.51
C GLY A 242 19.93 -7.42 16.11
N ALA A 243 19.27 -8.11 17.05
CA ALA A 243 18.55 -9.35 16.77
C ALA A 243 17.36 -9.11 15.83
N LEU A 244 16.63 -8.00 16.01
CA LEU A 244 15.57 -7.60 15.07
C LEU A 244 16.11 -7.38 13.67
N ALA A 245 17.23 -6.64 13.53
CA ALA A 245 17.86 -6.37 12.24
C ALA A 245 18.37 -7.64 11.53
N LEU A 246 18.85 -8.64 12.27
CA LEU A 246 19.25 -9.94 11.71
C LEU A 246 18.11 -10.63 10.96
N LEU A 247 16.87 -10.55 11.47
CA LEU A 247 15.70 -11.14 10.83
C LEU A 247 15.35 -10.46 9.50
N PHE A 248 15.75 -9.20 9.33
CA PHE A 248 15.51 -8.43 8.11
C PHE A 248 16.66 -8.47 7.09
N LYS A 249 17.77 -9.21 7.39
CA LYS A 249 18.96 -9.22 6.53
C LYS A 249 18.65 -9.49 5.06
N ASP A 250 17.78 -10.45 4.78
CA ASP A 250 17.38 -10.80 3.41
C ASP A 250 16.06 -10.14 3.01
N ALA A 251 15.16 -9.91 3.97
CA ALA A 251 13.88 -9.25 3.71
C ALA A 251 14.01 -7.78 3.27
N ILE A 252 15.11 -7.09 3.57
CA ILE A 252 15.35 -5.70 3.10
C ILE A 252 15.63 -5.61 1.60
N LYS A 253 16.05 -6.71 0.98
CA LYS A 253 16.36 -6.80 -0.45
C LYS A 253 15.06 -6.93 -1.26
N PRO A 254 14.81 -6.09 -2.27
CA PRO A 254 13.63 -6.23 -3.11
C PRO A 254 13.60 -7.54 -3.89
N ASN A 255 12.40 -8.07 -4.11
CA ASN A 255 12.19 -9.26 -4.92
C ASN A 255 12.03 -8.88 -6.39
N LEU A 256 12.62 -9.67 -7.27
CA LEU A 256 12.51 -9.57 -8.72
C LEU A 256 11.74 -10.77 -9.26
N VAL A 257 10.73 -10.49 -10.07
CA VAL A 257 9.93 -11.43 -10.85
C VAL A 257 9.58 -10.82 -12.20
N GLN A 258 8.56 -11.30 -12.90
CA GLN A 258 8.17 -10.85 -14.23
C GLN A 258 6.65 -10.73 -14.37
N THR A 259 6.19 -9.94 -15.35
CA THR A 259 4.80 -10.00 -15.81
C THR A 259 4.60 -11.18 -16.78
N LEU A 260 3.36 -11.46 -17.16
CA LEU A 260 3.05 -12.44 -18.22
C LEU A 260 3.76 -12.13 -19.54
N GLU A 261 4.02 -10.87 -19.84
CA GLU A 261 4.72 -10.41 -21.07
C GLU A 261 6.24 -10.26 -20.86
N GLY A 262 6.76 -10.66 -19.69
CA GLY A 262 8.20 -10.63 -19.39
C GLY A 262 8.73 -9.26 -18.93
N THR A 263 7.86 -8.28 -18.62
CA THR A 263 8.33 -7.02 -18.03
C THR A 263 8.88 -7.30 -16.62
N PRO A 264 10.10 -6.84 -16.27
CA PRO A 264 10.64 -6.99 -14.93
C PRO A 264 9.73 -6.36 -13.87
N ALA A 265 9.48 -7.08 -12.78
CA ALA A 265 8.61 -6.65 -11.69
C ALA A 265 9.32 -6.74 -10.33
N PHE A 266 9.36 -5.62 -9.61
CA PHE A 266 9.89 -5.53 -8.26
C PHE A 266 8.71 -5.63 -7.28
N ILE A 267 8.67 -6.69 -6.48
CA ILE A 267 7.62 -6.92 -5.48
C ILE A 267 8.26 -6.82 -4.10
N HIS A 268 7.85 -5.86 -3.25
CA HIS A 268 8.49 -5.72 -1.95
C HIS A 268 7.66 -4.95 -0.94
N GLY A 269 7.37 -5.57 0.21
CA GLY A 269 6.59 -5.03 1.30
C GLY A 269 5.11 -4.81 0.96
N GLY A 270 4.24 -4.79 1.96
CA GLY A 270 2.80 -4.76 1.75
C GLY A 270 1.99 -4.00 2.81
N PRO A 271 2.37 -2.78 3.24
CA PRO A 271 1.64 -2.06 4.26
C PRO A 271 0.25 -1.67 3.76
N PHE A 272 -0.77 -1.75 4.64
CA PHE A 272 -2.13 -1.32 4.30
C PHE A 272 -2.24 0.20 4.18
N ALA A 273 -3.00 0.68 3.20
CA ALA A 273 -3.16 2.11 2.94
C ALA A 273 -4.18 2.82 3.84
N ASN A 274 -5.01 2.09 4.58
CA ASN A 274 -5.97 2.67 5.52
C ASN A 274 -5.41 2.87 6.94
N ILE A 275 -4.22 2.33 7.23
CA ILE A 275 -3.56 2.40 8.56
C ILE A 275 -2.07 2.69 8.49
N ALA A 276 -1.44 2.58 7.32
CA ALA A 276 -0.05 2.89 7.04
C ALA A 276 0.05 3.62 5.68
N HIS A 277 1.25 3.78 5.13
CA HIS A 277 1.45 4.55 3.89
C HIS A 277 1.01 3.81 2.60
N GLY A 278 0.73 2.51 2.65
CA GLY A 278 0.03 1.78 1.58
C GLY A 278 0.75 1.65 0.25
N CYS A 279 2.08 1.64 0.24
CA CYS A 279 2.91 1.56 -0.96
C CYS A 279 4.00 0.51 -0.79
N ASN A 280 4.57 0.03 -1.90
CA ASN A 280 5.77 -0.80 -1.86
C ASN A 280 6.97 -0.03 -1.26
N SER A 281 8.09 -0.74 -1.05
CA SER A 281 9.26 -0.17 -0.41
C SER A 281 9.92 0.95 -1.23
N ILE A 282 10.61 1.85 -0.52
CA ILE A 282 11.50 2.85 -1.12
C ILE A 282 12.60 2.14 -1.93
N MET A 283 13.18 1.07 -1.39
CA MET A 283 14.24 0.31 -2.06
C MET A 283 13.78 -0.27 -3.39
N ALA A 284 12.61 -0.92 -3.46
CA ALA A 284 12.09 -1.46 -4.71
C ALA A 284 11.92 -0.37 -5.77
N THR A 285 11.34 0.78 -5.40
CA THR A 285 11.15 1.90 -6.32
C THR A 285 12.49 2.53 -6.75
N LYS A 286 13.44 2.71 -5.81
CA LYS A 286 14.78 3.23 -6.12
C LYS A 286 15.54 2.33 -7.08
N PHE A 287 15.56 1.02 -6.84
CA PHE A 287 16.20 0.07 -7.75
C PHE A 287 15.52 0.11 -9.14
N ALA A 288 14.20 0.06 -9.20
CA ALA A 288 13.47 0.12 -10.45
C ALA A 288 13.85 1.40 -11.25
N LEU A 289 13.90 2.56 -10.60
CA LEU A 289 14.27 3.85 -11.21
C LEU A 289 15.72 3.90 -11.72
N LYS A 290 16.63 3.09 -11.16
CA LYS A 290 18.03 3.03 -11.60
C LYS A 290 18.25 2.04 -12.74
N PHE A 291 17.37 1.06 -12.90
CA PHE A 291 17.51 0.01 -13.89
C PHE A 291 16.59 0.16 -15.11
N ALA A 292 15.51 0.95 -15.02
CA ALA A 292 14.55 1.15 -16.09
C ALA A 292 14.38 2.64 -16.44
N ASP A 293 14.03 2.92 -17.70
CA ASP A 293 13.75 4.29 -18.15
C ASP A 293 12.34 4.73 -17.75
N TYR A 294 11.42 3.76 -17.63
CA TYR A 294 10.04 3.97 -17.18
C TYR A 294 9.70 2.99 -16.05
N VAL A 295 9.20 3.52 -14.96
CA VAL A 295 8.79 2.74 -13.80
C VAL A 295 7.32 3.03 -13.50
N VAL A 296 6.52 1.97 -13.47
CA VAL A 296 5.12 2.04 -13.03
C VAL A 296 5.01 1.51 -11.61
N THR A 297 4.39 2.26 -10.73
CA THR A 297 4.12 1.84 -9.35
C THR A 297 2.69 2.16 -8.97
N GLU A 298 2.22 1.61 -7.85
CA GLU A 298 0.86 1.85 -7.37
C GLU A 298 0.81 2.32 -5.92
N ALA A 299 -0.31 2.98 -5.57
CA ALA A 299 -0.69 3.26 -4.20
C ALA A 299 -2.04 2.61 -3.87
N GLY A 300 -2.19 2.13 -2.63
CA GLY A 300 -3.40 1.43 -2.19
C GLY A 300 -4.63 2.32 -2.12
N PHE A 301 -5.80 1.76 -2.42
CA PHE A 301 -7.09 2.46 -2.41
C PHE A 301 -7.17 3.66 -3.37
N GLY A 302 -7.88 4.73 -2.99
CA GLY A 302 -8.06 5.92 -3.79
C GLY A 302 -6.95 6.96 -3.65
N ALA A 303 -6.99 7.98 -4.52
CA ALA A 303 -6.00 9.05 -4.50
C ALA A 303 -6.07 9.89 -3.22
N ASP A 304 -7.20 9.86 -2.53
CA ASP A 304 -7.40 10.52 -1.24
C ASP A 304 -6.66 9.84 -0.06
N LEU A 305 -6.29 8.57 -0.20
CA LEU A 305 -5.59 7.80 0.84
C LEU A 305 -4.19 7.37 0.38
N GLY A 306 -4.13 6.45 -0.57
CA GLY A 306 -2.85 5.85 -0.96
C GLY A 306 -1.94 6.81 -1.68
N ALA A 307 -2.46 7.57 -2.68
CA ALA A 307 -1.61 8.52 -3.41
C ALA A 307 -1.19 9.70 -2.52
N GLU A 308 -2.06 10.23 -1.66
CA GLU A 308 -1.70 11.26 -0.69
C GLU A 308 -0.49 10.81 0.16
N LYS A 309 -0.55 9.59 0.73
CA LYS A 309 0.55 9.06 1.57
C LYS A 309 1.80 8.69 0.77
N PHE A 310 1.62 8.23 -0.47
CA PHE A 310 2.75 8.04 -1.37
C PHE A 310 3.51 9.35 -1.57
N LEU A 311 2.80 10.46 -1.78
CA LEU A 311 3.36 11.77 -2.05
C LEU A 311 3.89 12.44 -0.77
N ASP A 312 3.09 12.55 0.28
CA ASP A 312 3.46 13.27 1.50
C ASP A 312 4.36 12.46 2.47
N ILE A 313 4.37 11.12 2.37
CA ILE A 313 5.21 10.28 3.24
C ILE A 313 6.35 9.65 2.43
N LYS A 314 6.05 8.76 1.47
CA LYS A 314 7.08 8.01 0.75
C LYS A 314 7.99 8.91 -0.08
N CYS A 315 7.44 9.82 -0.89
CA CYS A 315 8.25 10.74 -1.69
C CYS A 315 9.08 11.68 -0.82
N ARG A 316 8.53 12.14 0.30
CA ARG A 316 9.25 12.97 1.28
C ARG A 316 10.51 12.27 1.81
N PHE A 317 10.41 10.99 2.20
CA PHE A 317 11.55 10.23 2.71
C PHE A 317 12.53 9.79 1.62
N ALA A 318 12.01 9.47 0.44
CA ALA A 318 12.81 8.89 -0.64
C ALA A 318 13.53 9.92 -1.51
N GLY A 319 13.05 11.17 -1.55
CA GLY A 319 13.62 12.23 -2.37
C GLY A 319 13.35 12.09 -3.87
N PHE A 320 12.32 11.33 -4.27
CA PHE A 320 11.83 11.24 -5.64
C PHE A 320 10.34 11.62 -5.72
N HIS A 321 9.83 11.85 -6.92
CA HIS A 321 8.42 12.10 -7.16
C HIS A 321 7.95 11.48 -8.49
N PRO A 322 6.65 11.23 -8.67
CA PRO A 322 6.12 10.82 -9.97
C PRO A 322 6.24 11.93 -11.01
N ASP A 323 6.47 11.54 -12.27
CA ASP A 323 6.38 12.43 -13.44
C ASP A 323 4.94 12.56 -13.96
N ALA A 324 4.10 11.55 -13.70
CA ALA A 324 2.67 11.57 -13.99
C ALA A 324 1.91 10.63 -13.05
N VAL A 325 0.61 10.87 -12.88
CA VAL A 325 -0.28 10.02 -12.07
C VAL A 325 -1.44 9.52 -12.94
N VAL A 326 -1.67 8.21 -12.90
CA VAL A 326 -2.82 7.55 -13.54
C VAL A 326 -3.90 7.33 -12.49
N ILE A 327 -5.11 7.83 -12.76
CA ILE A 327 -6.29 7.62 -11.92
C ILE A 327 -7.19 6.59 -12.61
N VAL A 328 -7.30 5.42 -12.02
CA VAL A 328 -8.17 4.35 -12.54
C VAL A 328 -9.61 4.59 -12.11
N ALA A 329 -10.52 4.49 -13.06
CA ALA A 329 -11.95 4.55 -12.85
C ALA A 329 -12.68 3.48 -13.68
N THR A 330 -13.91 3.15 -13.28
CA THR A 330 -14.83 2.33 -14.06
C THR A 330 -16.20 2.98 -14.11
N VAL A 331 -16.94 2.83 -15.19
CA VAL A 331 -18.31 3.34 -15.29
C VAL A 331 -19.17 2.79 -14.15
N ARG A 332 -18.99 1.51 -13.80
CA ARG A 332 -19.71 0.84 -12.70
C ARG A 332 -19.44 1.50 -11.35
N ALA A 333 -18.18 1.79 -11.02
CA ALA A 333 -17.81 2.47 -9.77
C ALA A 333 -18.37 3.90 -9.74
N LEU A 334 -18.31 4.63 -10.85
CA LEU A 334 -18.88 5.97 -10.93
C LEU A 334 -20.41 5.93 -10.73
N LYS A 335 -21.14 5.01 -11.37
CA LYS A 335 -22.60 4.84 -11.13
C LYS A 335 -22.89 4.53 -9.67
N MET A 336 -22.08 3.70 -9.01
CA MET A 336 -22.24 3.40 -7.58
C MET A 336 -22.00 4.64 -6.71
N HIS A 337 -20.96 5.42 -6.98
CA HIS A 337 -20.74 6.72 -6.32
C HIS A 337 -21.87 7.73 -6.56
N GLY A 338 -22.58 7.58 -7.67
CA GLY A 338 -23.80 8.34 -7.97
C GLY A 338 -25.08 7.81 -7.31
N GLY A 339 -24.96 6.79 -6.44
CA GLY A 339 -26.06 6.23 -5.66
C GLY A 339 -26.77 5.03 -6.28
N MET A 340 -26.22 4.43 -7.33
CA MET A 340 -26.79 3.22 -7.95
C MET A 340 -26.45 1.98 -7.10
N PRO A 341 -27.41 1.07 -6.80
CA PRO A 341 -27.15 -0.14 -6.03
C PRO A 341 -26.31 -1.13 -6.84
N LYS A 342 -25.51 -1.96 -6.14
CA LYS A 342 -24.56 -2.89 -6.73
C LYS A 342 -25.18 -3.84 -7.77
N GLU A 343 -26.40 -4.29 -7.52
CA GLU A 343 -27.11 -5.26 -8.34
C GLU A 343 -27.58 -4.68 -9.69
N ALA A 344 -27.66 -3.33 -9.79
CA ALA A 344 -28.12 -2.62 -10.97
C ALA A 344 -27.00 -2.02 -11.84
N LEU A 345 -25.72 -2.13 -11.44
CA LEU A 345 -24.59 -1.44 -12.08
C LEU A 345 -24.37 -1.78 -13.57
N ALA A 346 -24.93 -2.92 -14.04
CA ALA A 346 -24.90 -3.29 -15.46
C ALA A 346 -25.92 -2.49 -16.32
N GLN A 347 -26.88 -1.81 -15.68
CA GLN A 347 -27.88 -1.01 -16.39
C GLN A 347 -27.33 0.38 -16.68
N VAL A 348 -27.80 0.99 -17.77
CA VAL A 348 -27.48 2.38 -18.11
C VAL A 348 -28.24 3.33 -17.17
N ASP A 349 -27.52 4.21 -16.50
CA ASP A 349 -28.09 5.32 -15.70
C ASP A 349 -27.19 6.55 -15.82
N GLU A 350 -27.50 7.42 -16.78
CA GLU A 350 -26.75 8.65 -17.02
C GLU A 350 -26.79 9.62 -15.82
N LYS A 351 -27.89 9.64 -15.06
CA LYS A 351 -28.01 10.53 -13.90
C LYS A 351 -27.12 10.06 -12.75
N ALA A 352 -27.05 8.75 -12.51
CA ALA A 352 -26.15 8.19 -11.53
C ALA A 352 -24.69 8.40 -11.98
N LEU A 353 -24.35 8.14 -13.24
CA LEU A 353 -23.04 8.41 -13.80
C LEU A 353 -22.65 9.88 -13.64
N GLN A 354 -23.54 10.82 -13.95
CA GLN A 354 -23.29 12.25 -13.80
C GLN A 354 -22.99 12.65 -12.35
N ARG A 355 -23.78 12.16 -11.39
CA ARG A 355 -23.51 12.42 -9.95
C ARG A 355 -22.19 11.78 -9.48
N GLY A 356 -21.90 10.56 -9.95
CA GLY A 356 -20.68 9.86 -9.55
C GLY A 356 -19.39 10.46 -10.13
N MET A 357 -19.49 11.17 -11.25
CA MET A 357 -18.36 11.90 -11.83
C MET A 357 -17.71 12.86 -10.84
N ASP A 358 -18.45 13.46 -9.91
CA ASP A 358 -17.90 14.40 -8.93
C ASP A 358 -16.82 13.76 -8.05
N ASN A 359 -16.89 12.44 -7.82
CA ASN A 359 -15.82 11.71 -7.12
C ASN A 359 -14.53 11.67 -7.95
N LEU A 360 -14.60 11.30 -9.22
CA LEU A 360 -13.45 11.28 -10.11
C LEU A 360 -12.85 12.68 -10.30
N LEU A 361 -13.68 13.69 -10.49
CA LEU A 361 -13.22 15.07 -10.65
C LEU A 361 -12.47 15.56 -9.40
N LYS A 362 -12.93 15.18 -8.18
CA LYS A 362 -12.21 15.49 -6.94
C LYS A 362 -10.86 14.79 -6.87
N HIS A 363 -10.74 13.54 -7.33
CA HIS A 363 -9.47 12.85 -7.37
C HIS A 363 -8.49 13.47 -8.38
N ILE A 364 -8.96 13.99 -9.51
CA ILE A 364 -8.14 14.77 -10.45
C ILE A 364 -7.63 16.05 -9.77
N GLU A 365 -8.53 16.80 -9.11
CA GLU A 365 -8.16 18.00 -8.34
C GLU A 365 -7.10 17.67 -7.26
N ASN A 366 -7.23 16.52 -6.59
CA ASN A 366 -6.27 16.08 -5.57
C ASN A 366 -4.86 15.91 -6.15
N ILE A 367 -4.73 15.28 -7.32
CA ILE A 367 -3.44 15.12 -7.98
C ILE A 367 -2.87 16.47 -8.45
N HIS A 368 -3.72 17.35 -9.00
CA HIS A 368 -3.31 18.70 -9.38
C HIS A 368 -2.86 19.54 -8.17
N ALA A 369 -3.42 19.32 -6.97
CA ALA A 369 -2.98 20.00 -5.76
C ALA A 369 -1.50 19.72 -5.41
N PHE A 370 -0.98 18.55 -5.79
CA PHE A 370 0.44 18.20 -5.69
C PHE A 370 1.30 18.71 -6.88
N GLY A 371 0.70 19.42 -7.84
CA GLY A 371 1.42 19.91 -9.03
C GLY A 371 1.78 18.83 -10.05
N LEU A 372 1.08 17.71 -10.02
CA LEU A 372 1.34 16.55 -10.88
C LEU A 372 0.31 16.47 -12.03
N PRO A 373 0.73 16.08 -13.25
CA PRO A 373 -0.21 15.82 -14.32
C PRO A 373 -0.99 14.53 -14.06
N ALA A 374 -2.31 14.58 -14.31
CA ALA A 374 -3.23 13.46 -14.15
C ALA A 374 -3.67 12.91 -15.51
N VAL A 375 -3.69 11.58 -15.63
CA VAL A 375 -4.26 10.82 -16.75
C VAL A 375 -5.30 9.86 -16.19
N VAL A 376 -6.50 9.86 -16.75
CA VAL A 376 -7.56 8.94 -16.33
C VAL A 376 -7.53 7.69 -17.18
N ALA A 377 -7.41 6.52 -16.55
CA ALA A 377 -7.58 5.22 -17.17
C ALA A 377 -8.99 4.71 -16.87
N VAL A 378 -9.82 4.59 -17.88
CA VAL A 378 -11.16 4.00 -17.75
C VAL A 378 -11.06 2.51 -18.10
N ASN A 379 -11.13 1.63 -17.11
CA ASN A 379 -11.20 0.19 -17.34
C ASN A 379 -12.57 -0.15 -17.92
N VAL A 380 -12.56 -0.64 -19.15
CA VAL A 380 -13.77 -0.93 -19.93
C VAL A 380 -14.32 -2.33 -19.59
N PHE A 381 -15.61 -2.39 -19.35
CA PHE A 381 -16.35 -3.63 -19.15
C PHE A 381 -17.33 -3.85 -20.31
N PRO A 382 -17.69 -5.12 -20.63
CA PRO A 382 -18.62 -5.43 -21.73
C PRO A 382 -20.00 -4.79 -21.59
N THR A 383 -20.36 -4.33 -20.39
CA THR A 383 -21.65 -3.67 -20.08
C THR A 383 -21.62 -2.16 -20.27
N ASP A 384 -20.44 -1.55 -20.50
CA ASP A 384 -20.29 -0.11 -20.66
C ASP A 384 -20.71 0.30 -22.07
N THR A 385 -21.50 1.38 -22.19
CA THR A 385 -21.92 1.88 -23.49
C THR A 385 -20.97 2.93 -24.04
N PRO A 386 -20.89 3.11 -25.37
CA PRO A 386 -20.05 4.16 -25.97
C PRO A 386 -20.42 5.56 -25.48
N GLU A 387 -21.70 5.82 -25.21
CA GLU A 387 -22.20 7.09 -24.71
C GLU A 387 -21.73 7.36 -23.29
N GLU A 388 -21.77 6.36 -22.39
CA GLU A 388 -21.23 6.46 -21.02
C GLU A 388 -19.73 6.75 -21.04
N LEU A 389 -18.96 6.05 -21.87
CA LEU A 389 -17.51 6.25 -22.00
C LEU A 389 -17.18 7.65 -22.54
N ALA A 390 -17.87 8.10 -23.59
CA ALA A 390 -17.70 9.44 -24.17
C ALA A 390 -18.07 10.55 -23.16
N PHE A 391 -19.09 10.31 -22.32
CA PHE A 391 -19.47 11.25 -21.26
C PHE A 391 -18.35 11.42 -20.23
N VAL A 392 -17.76 10.32 -19.75
CA VAL A 392 -16.61 10.35 -18.81
C VAL A 392 -15.43 11.10 -19.44
N GLU A 393 -15.08 10.77 -20.66
CA GLU A 393 -13.98 11.43 -21.39
C GLU A 393 -14.17 12.95 -21.47
N LYS A 394 -15.34 13.40 -21.93
CA LYS A 394 -15.68 14.83 -22.05
C LYS A 394 -15.54 15.57 -20.71
N LYS A 395 -16.01 14.99 -19.62
CA LYS A 395 -15.95 15.59 -18.29
C LYS A 395 -14.53 15.74 -17.76
N CYS A 396 -13.69 14.72 -17.94
CA CYS A 396 -12.29 14.75 -17.50
C CYS A 396 -11.48 15.77 -18.31
N GLN A 397 -11.68 15.83 -19.63
CA GLN A 397 -11.00 16.79 -20.51
C GLN A 397 -11.30 18.24 -20.11
N ALA A 398 -12.49 18.53 -19.62
CA ALA A 398 -12.86 19.87 -19.14
C ALA A 398 -12.02 20.32 -17.92
N LEU A 399 -11.43 19.40 -17.17
CA LEU A 399 -10.46 19.66 -16.08
C LEU A 399 -8.99 19.53 -16.51
N GLY A 400 -8.73 19.41 -17.80
CA GLY A 400 -7.37 19.27 -18.34
C GLY A 400 -6.74 17.91 -18.15
N ALA A 401 -7.48 16.89 -17.71
CA ALA A 401 -7.01 15.53 -17.59
C ALA A 401 -7.18 14.78 -18.92
N ALA A 402 -6.10 14.13 -19.40
CA ALA A 402 -6.17 13.20 -20.51
C ALA A 402 -6.91 11.92 -20.07
N VAL A 403 -7.65 11.30 -21.01
CA VAL A 403 -8.37 10.05 -20.76
C VAL A 403 -7.96 8.99 -21.77
N ALA A 404 -7.80 7.76 -21.33
CA ALA A 404 -7.63 6.60 -22.18
C ALA A 404 -8.51 5.45 -21.70
N LEU A 405 -9.15 4.75 -22.64
CA LEU A 405 -9.82 3.50 -22.40
C LEU A 405 -8.77 2.41 -22.20
N SER A 406 -8.98 1.54 -21.21
CA SER A 406 -8.06 0.46 -20.84
C SER A 406 -8.76 -0.89 -20.96
N GLU A 407 -8.20 -1.78 -21.76
CA GLU A 407 -8.66 -3.16 -21.93
C GLU A 407 -7.57 -4.17 -21.53
N VAL A 408 -6.65 -3.75 -20.64
CA VAL A 408 -5.46 -4.55 -20.28
C VAL A 408 -5.81 -5.89 -19.64
N TRP A 409 -6.94 -5.99 -18.94
CA TRP A 409 -7.39 -7.26 -18.38
C TRP A 409 -7.59 -8.33 -19.46
N ALA A 410 -8.20 -7.95 -20.58
CA ALA A 410 -8.52 -8.87 -21.68
C ALA A 410 -7.39 -9.02 -22.70
N LYS A 411 -6.54 -8.01 -22.87
CA LYS A 411 -5.59 -7.89 -23.99
C LYS A 411 -4.13 -7.69 -23.55
N GLY A 412 -3.81 -7.75 -22.26
CA GLY A 412 -2.48 -7.47 -21.74
C GLY A 412 -2.01 -6.07 -22.10
N GLY A 413 -0.71 -5.88 -22.32
CA GLY A 413 -0.11 -4.60 -22.69
C GLY A 413 -0.71 -3.98 -23.94
N LYS A 414 -1.14 -4.79 -24.93
CA LYS A 414 -1.80 -4.30 -26.15
C LYS A 414 -3.06 -3.48 -25.84
N GLY A 415 -3.79 -3.85 -24.78
CA GLY A 415 -4.99 -3.13 -24.30
C GLY A 415 -4.67 -1.80 -23.61
N GLY A 416 -3.39 -1.50 -23.35
CA GLY A 416 -2.91 -0.31 -22.67
C GLY A 416 -2.12 0.68 -23.54
N LEU A 417 -1.93 0.40 -24.83
CA LEU A 417 -1.05 1.21 -25.71
C LEU A 417 -1.45 2.69 -25.74
N LEU A 418 -2.75 2.99 -25.90
CA LEU A 418 -3.25 4.37 -25.88
C LEU A 418 -3.03 5.03 -24.52
N LEU A 419 -3.20 4.28 -23.42
CA LEU A 419 -2.92 4.79 -22.07
C LEU A 419 -1.42 5.14 -21.95
N ALA A 420 -0.52 4.29 -22.40
CA ALA A 420 0.92 4.54 -22.39
C ALA A 420 1.30 5.79 -23.19
N GLU A 421 0.72 6.00 -24.37
CA GLU A 421 0.91 7.23 -25.16
C GLU A 421 0.45 8.49 -24.41
N LYS A 422 -0.74 8.46 -23.80
CA LYS A 422 -1.27 9.59 -23.02
C LYS A 422 -0.43 9.90 -21.78
N VAL A 423 0.06 8.87 -21.10
CA VAL A 423 0.94 9.02 -19.94
C VAL A 423 2.30 9.58 -20.36
N ALA A 424 2.90 9.08 -21.44
CA ALA A 424 4.15 9.63 -21.97
C ALA A 424 4.01 11.12 -22.32
N ALA A 425 2.94 11.49 -23.03
CA ALA A 425 2.66 12.89 -23.37
C ALA A 425 2.39 13.79 -22.14
N ALA A 426 1.83 13.22 -21.07
CA ALA A 426 1.63 13.94 -19.82
C ALA A 426 2.97 14.21 -19.10
N MET A 427 3.88 13.24 -19.09
CA MET A 427 5.22 13.39 -18.48
C MET A 427 6.08 14.42 -19.20
N GLU A 428 5.93 14.58 -20.54
CA GLU A 428 6.65 15.60 -21.33
C GLU A 428 6.28 17.03 -20.94
N LYS A 429 5.10 17.25 -20.36
CA LYS A 429 4.66 18.58 -19.88
C LYS A 429 5.42 19.03 -18.63
N GLY A 430 6.09 18.10 -17.96
CA GLY A 430 6.77 18.33 -16.70
C GLY A 430 5.81 18.34 -15.49
N ALA A 431 6.38 18.16 -14.31
CA ALA A 431 5.68 18.20 -13.04
C ALA A 431 6.26 19.32 -12.15
N ASP A 432 5.40 20.06 -11.48
CA ASP A 432 5.76 21.04 -10.44
C ASP A 432 5.39 20.45 -9.07
N PHE A 433 6.06 19.34 -8.70
CA PHE A 433 5.74 18.59 -7.51
C PHE A 433 5.91 19.41 -6.23
N ARG A 434 4.91 19.37 -5.38
CA ARG A 434 4.90 20.03 -4.07
C ARG A 434 4.15 19.20 -3.04
N LEU A 435 4.66 19.23 -1.82
CA LEU A 435 4.02 18.60 -0.66
C LEU A 435 2.86 19.47 -0.16
N LEU A 436 1.87 18.86 0.48
CA LEU A 436 0.69 19.59 0.97
C LEU A 436 0.98 20.46 2.18
N TYR A 437 1.96 20.08 2.99
CA TYR A 437 2.34 20.75 4.24
C TYR A 437 3.83 20.57 4.54
N GLN A 438 4.37 21.42 5.42
CA GLN A 438 5.71 21.29 5.97
C GLN A 438 5.66 20.50 7.29
N VAL A 439 6.70 19.70 7.58
CA VAL A 439 6.72 18.88 8.82
C VAL A 439 6.85 19.73 10.09
N GLU A 440 7.35 20.94 9.96
CA GLU A 440 7.50 21.94 11.04
C GLU A 440 6.15 22.52 11.50
N GLU A 441 5.12 22.41 10.69
CA GLU A 441 3.76 22.82 11.07
C GLU A 441 3.24 21.96 12.23
N SER A 442 2.30 22.49 13.02
CA SER A 442 1.68 21.75 14.11
C SER A 442 0.90 20.53 13.60
N ILE A 443 0.73 19.50 14.43
CA ILE A 443 -0.02 18.29 14.06
C ILE A 443 -1.43 18.65 13.56
N PRO A 444 -2.21 19.54 14.24
CA PRO A 444 -3.52 19.95 13.71
C PRO A 444 -3.44 20.62 12.34
N ALA A 445 -2.45 21.49 12.10
CA ALA A 445 -2.32 22.19 10.82
C ALA A 445 -2.05 21.22 9.66
N LYS A 446 -1.20 20.21 9.86
CA LYS A 446 -0.92 19.15 8.88
C LYS A 446 -2.18 18.33 8.57
N ILE A 447 -2.92 17.91 9.59
CA ILE A 447 -4.16 17.16 9.43
C ILE A 447 -5.22 18.01 8.72
N GLU A 448 -5.33 19.31 9.07
CA GLU A 448 -6.27 20.21 8.44
C GLU A 448 -5.94 20.50 6.97
N ALA A 449 -4.64 20.58 6.62
CA ALA A 449 -4.20 20.72 5.23
C ALA A 449 -4.66 19.53 4.37
N ILE A 450 -4.52 18.29 4.86
CA ILE A 450 -5.00 17.09 4.18
C ILE A 450 -6.54 17.10 4.09
N ALA A 451 -7.22 17.33 5.21
CA ALA A 451 -8.68 17.28 5.28
C ALA A 451 -9.35 18.29 4.33
N ARG A 452 -8.84 19.52 4.27
CA ARG A 452 -9.38 20.56 3.40
C ARG A 452 -9.02 20.34 1.93
N LYS A 453 -7.75 20.14 1.63
CA LYS A 453 -7.27 20.10 0.24
C LYS A 453 -7.66 18.78 -0.45
N ILE A 454 -7.51 17.64 0.25
CA ILE A 454 -7.70 16.31 -0.32
C ILE A 454 -9.14 15.81 -0.15
N TYR A 455 -9.71 15.91 1.06
CA TYR A 455 -11.05 15.38 1.31
C TYR A 455 -12.16 16.38 0.96
N GLY A 456 -11.86 17.69 0.97
CA GLY A 456 -12.86 18.74 0.77
C GLY A 456 -13.68 19.00 2.04
N ALA A 457 -13.16 18.64 3.22
CA ALA A 457 -13.78 18.91 4.50
C ALA A 457 -13.75 20.41 4.86
N GLU A 458 -14.72 20.89 5.64
CA GLU A 458 -14.74 22.27 6.16
C GLU A 458 -13.75 22.47 7.32
N GLY A 459 -13.28 21.41 7.94
CA GLY A 459 -12.31 21.46 9.04
C GLY A 459 -12.19 20.12 9.76
N VAL A 460 -11.47 20.14 10.88
CA VAL A 460 -11.15 18.96 11.69
C VAL A 460 -11.55 19.18 13.13
N ASP A 461 -12.12 18.15 13.75
CA ASP A 461 -12.42 18.09 15.18
C ASP A 461 -11.54 17.03 15.84
N PHE A 462 -11.11 17.30 17.07
CA PHE A 462 -10.27 16.38 17.85
C PHE A 462 -10.97 15.99 19.14
N THR A 463 -11.06 14.69 19.42
CA THR A 463 -11.55 14.20 20.72
C THR A 463 -10.57 14.56 21.85
N ALA A 464 -11.04 14.43 23.10
CA ALA A 464 -10.17 14.62 24.26
C ALA A 464 -9.02 13.58 24.31
N ALA A 465 -9.25 12.37 23.79
CA ALA A 465 -8.22 11.33 23.68
C ALA A 465 -7.15 11.74 22.66
N ALA A 466 -7.57 12.21 21.47
CA ALA A 466 -6.65 12.67 20.43
C ALA A 466 -5.79 13.85 20.92
N ARG A 467 -6.38 14.82 21.63
CA ARG A 467 -5.64 15.97 22.20
C ARG A 467 -4.58 15.54 23.21
N ARG A 468 -4.91 14.61 24.11
CA ARG A 468 -3.97 14.06 25.08
C ARG A 468 -2.77 13.40 24.43
N THR A 469 -3.02 12.54 23.44
CA THR A 469 -1.93 11.87 22.71
C THR A 469 -1.10 12.88 21.90
N MET A 470 -1.72 13.94 21.41
CA MET A 470 -1.01 15.03 20.72
C MET A 470 0.00 15.69 21.67
N GLU A 471 -0.42 16.06 22.87
CA GLU A 471 0.44 16.63 23.92
C GLU A 471 1.58 15.65 24.31
N GLU A 472 1.29 14.34 24.39
CA GLU A 472 2.31 13.31 24.64
C GLU A 472 3.34 13.27 23.50
N ILE A 473 2.92 13.32 22.23
CA ILE A 473 3.81 13.32 21.04
C ILE A 473 4.67 14.60 21.01
N GLU A 474 4.08 15.75 21.29
CA GLU A 474 4.78 17.04 21.40
C GLU A 474 5.81 17.00 22.55
N GLY A 475 5.44 16.44 23.70
CA GLY A 475 6.34 16.26 24.84
C GLY A 475 7.54 15.34 24.56
N LEU A 476 7.39 14.41 23.59
CA LEU A 476 8.49 13.57 23.11
C LEU A 476 9.36 14.24 22.04
N GLY A 477 9.00 15.46 21.58
CA GLY A 477 9.67 16.17 20.48
C GLY A 477 9.48 15.50 19.12
N MET A 478 8.36 14.75 18.93
CA MET A 478 8.05 14.01 17.71
C MET A 478 6.89 14.61 16.91
N ASP A 479 6.54 15.84 17.19
CA ASP A 479 5.52 16.62 16.49
C ASP A 479 5.88 16.96 15.04
N LYS A 480 7.19 16.95 14.69
CA LYS A 480 7.70 17.24 13.34
C LYS A 480 7.74 16.03 12.40
N LEU A 481 6.91 15.06 12.63
CA LEU A 481 6.73 13.91 11.73
C LEU A 481 5.57 14.16 10.76
N PRO A 482 5.60 13.57 9.53
CA PRO A 482 4.44 13.59 8.65
C PRO A 482 3.25 12.85 9.25
N VAL A 483 2.06 13.15 8.77
CA VAL A 483 0.81 12.54 9.23
C VAL A 483 0.34 11.47 8.26
N CYS A 484 -0.06 10.32 8.80
CA CYS A 484 -0.70 9.23 8.09
C CYS A 484 -2.18 9.17 8.50
N MET A 485 -3.07 9.67 7.64
CA MET A 485 -4.51 9.61 7.91
C MET A 485 -5.04 8.19 7.79
N ALA A 486 -5.61 7.66 8.86
CA ALA A 486 -6.29 6.38 8.90
C ALA A 486 -7.81 6.61 8.91
N LYS A 487 -8.44 6.40 7.76
CA LYS A 487 -9.88 6.58 7.56
C LYS A 487 -10.48 5.50 6.68
N THR A 488 -11.80 5.48 6.57
CA THR A 488 -12.49 4.62 5.60
C THR A 488 -12.00 4.89 4.18
N GLN A 489 -11.81 3.84 3.41
CA GLN A 489 -11.43 3.95 1.99
C GLN A 489 -12.61 4.24 1.06
N TYR A 490 -13.84 4.08 1.53
CA TYR A 490 -15.04 4.12 0.68
C TYR A 490 -15.61 5.53 0.44
N SER A 491 -15.14 6.52 1.18
CA SER A 491 -15.61 7.89 1.11
C SER A 491 -14.47 8.89 1.21
N LEU A 492 -14.63 10.08 0.68
CA LEU A 492 -13.77 11.23 0.96
C LEU A 492 -13.92 11.73 2.41
N SER A 493 -15.07 11.46 3.07
CA SER A 493 -15.27 11.76 4.49
C SER A 493 -14.81 10.60 5.39
N ASP A 494 -14.94 10.74 6.70
CA ASP A 494 -14.76 9.69 7.70
C ASP A 494 -16.00 8.81 7.91
N ASP A 495 -17.09 9.10 7.17
CA ASP A 495 -18.33 8.32 7.14
C ASP A 495 -18.39 7.49 5.84
N PRO A 496 -18.32 6.15 5.90
CA PRO A 496 -18.33 5.29 4.71
C PRO A 496 -19.64 5.32 3.91
N ALA A 497 -20.74 5.82 4.50
CA ALA A 497 -22.02 5.94 3.83
C ALA A 497 -22.10 7.17 2.91
N LYS A 498 -21.23 8.15 3.07
CA LYS A 498 -21.20 9.36 2.24
C LYS A 498 -20.40 9.12 0.96
N LEU A 499 -21.05 8.53 -0.05
CA LEU A 499 -20.46 8.25 -1.34
C LEU A 499 -20.29 9.52 -2.22
N GLY A 500 -19.59 9.38 -3.33
CA GLY A 500 -19.39 10.45 -4.30
C GLY A 500 -18.48 11.57 -3.79
N ARG A 501 -18.95 12.80 -3.84
CA ARG A 501 -18.23 14.00 -3.34
C ARG A 501 -19.05 14.67 -2.25
N PRO A 502 -18.97 14.21 -1.00
CA PRO A 502 -19.69 14.83 0.12
C PRO A 502 -19.24 16.27 0.34
N GLN A 503 -20.15 17.09 0.83
CA GLN A 503 -19.92 18.50 1.17
C GLN A 503 -20.48 18.81 2.57
N GLY A 504 -20.06 19.93 3.17
CA GLY A 504 -20.56 20.38 4.46
C GLY A 504 -20.20 19.44 5.60
N PHE A 505 -19.06 18.72 5.53
CA PHE A 505 -18.65 17.78 6.55
C PHE A 505 -17.32 18.18 7.21
N ARG A 506 -17.11 17.66 8.40
CA ARG A 506 -15.86 17.81 9.15
C ARG A 506 -15.28 16.41 9.42
N ILE A 507 -13.98 16.32 9.51
CA ILE A 507 -13.28 15.09 9.88
C ILE A 507 -13.10 15.06 11.40
N THR A 508 -13.42 13.94 12.04
CA THR A 508 -13.20 13.76 13.48
C THR A 508 -12.02 12.85 13.73
N VAL A 509 -10.91 13.40 14.23
CA VAL A 509 -9.78 12.61 14.71
C VAL A 509 -10.10 12.07 16.10
N ARG A 510 -10.26 10.75 16.20
CA ARG A 510 -10.65 10.07 17.45
C ARG A 510 -9.45 9.74 18.33
N GLU A 511 -8.34 9.36 17.71
CA GLU A 511 -7.11 8.93 18.38
C GLU A 511 -5.91 9.29 17.50
N LEU A 512 -4.75 9.52 18.11
CA LEU A 512 -3.46 9.56 17.44
C LEU A 512 -2.61 8.38 17.90
N ARG A 513 -1.76 7.86 17.02
CA ARG A 513 -0.75 6.85 17.37
C ARG A 513 0.59 7.27 16.80
N LEU A 514 1.62 7.14 17.62
CA LEU A 514 2.98 7.42 17.21
C LEU A 514 3.63 6.15 16.64
N SER A 515 3.99 6.18 15.37
CA SER A 515 4.86 5.18 14.73
C SER A 515 6.26 5.75 14.64
N ALA A 516 6.96 5.77 15.77
CA ALA A 516 8.22 6.48 15.93
C ALA A 516 9.36 5.92 15.08
N GLY A 517 9.43 4.60 14.92
CA GLY A 517 10.40 3.93 14.07
C GLY A 517 10.11 4.11 12.59
N ALA A 518 8.85 4.02 12.18
CA ALA A 518 8.44 4.31 10.82
C ALA A 518 8.57 5.80 10.47
N GLY A 519 8.46 6.67 11.48
CA GLY A 519 8.65 8.11 11.33
C GLY A 519 7.41 8.85 10.86
N PHE A 520 6.22 8.47 11.32
CA PHE A 520 4.97 9.21 11.07
C PHE A 520 3.99 9.11 12.24
N ILE A 521 3.02 10.02 12.26
CA ILE A 521 1.91 10.04 13.22
C ILE A 521 0.65 9.54 12.52
N VAL A 522 0.03 8.48 13.06
CA VAL A 522 -1.23 7.95 12.54
C VAL A 522 -2.40 8.71 13.18
N ALA A 523 -3.25 9.32 12.36
CA ALA A 523 -4.46 10.01 12.80
C ALA A 523 -5.70 9.15 12.45
N LEU A 524 -6.33 8.55 13.47
CA LEU A 524 -7.47 7.68 13.30
C LEU A 524 -8.77 8.48 13.33
N THR A 525 -9.55 8.39 12.26
CA THR A 525 -10.80 9.15 12.08
C THR A 525 -12.07 8.30 12.21
N GLY A 526 -11.93 6.99 12.40
CA GLY A 526 -13.04 6.06 12.51
C GLY A 526 -12.62 4.78 13.21
N ASP A 527 -13.50 3.79 13.22
CA ASP A 527 -13.20 2.46 13.74
C ASP A 527 -12.37 1.68 12.72
N ILE A 528 -11.07 1.92 12.74
CA ILE A 528 -10.12 1.27 11.84
C ILE A 528 -9.61 -0.01 12.48
N LEU A 529 -9.99 -1.14 11.89
CA LEU A 529 -9.61 -2.46 12.38
C LEU A 529 -8.21 -2.83 11.88
N THR A 530 -7.28 -2.99 12.81
CA THR A 530 -5.92 -3.49 12.55
C THR A 530 -5.82 -5.02 12.55
N MET A 531 -6.90 -5.71 12.96
CA MET A 531 -7.10 -7.15 12.80
C MET A 531 -8.45 -7.39 12.13
N PRO A 532 -8.49 -7.57 10.79
CA PRO A 532 -9.70 -7.90 10.07
C PRO A 532 -10.31 -9.23 10.53
N GLY A 533 -11.59 -9.42 10.32
CA GLY A 533 -12.23 -10.71 10.51
C GLY A 533 -12.51 -11.38 9.17
N LEU A 534 -12.61 -12.70 9.15
CA LEU A 534 -13.11 -13.43 8.01
C LEU A 534 -14.57 -13.05 7.72
N PRO A 535 -14.98 -12.92 6.45
CA PRO A 535 -16.37 -12.71 6.07
C PRO A 535 -17.21 -13.96 6.33
N LYS A 536 -18.53 -13.87 6.10
CA LYS A 536 -19.44 -15.02 6.25
C LYS A 536 -19.06 -16.19 5.33
N HIS A 537 -18.60 -15.88 4.13
CA HIS A 537 -18.09 -16.84 3.15
C HIS A 537 -16.69 -16.37 2.73
N PRO A 538 -15.64 -16.87 3.39
CA PRO A 538 -14.26 -16.51 3.04
C PRO A 538 -13.85 -17.15 1.70
N ALA A 539 -12.93 -16.51 0.99
CA ALA A 539 -12.39 -17.02 -0.27
C ALA A 539 -11.77 -18.42 -0.11
N ALA A 540 -11.26 -18.72 1.08
CA ALA A 540 -10.71 -20.04 1.44
C ALA A 540 -11.68 -21.20 1.21
N GLU A 541 -13.01 -20.98 1.24
CA GLU A 541 -14.01 -22.04 0.97
C GLU A 541 -13.99 -22.53 -0.48
N ASN A 542 -13.41 -21.77 -1.40
CA ASN A 542 -13.37 -22.08 -2.82
C ASN A 542 -11.98 -22.52 -3.31
N MET A 543 -10.98 -22.53 -2.42
CA MET A 543 -9.61 -22.90 -2.76
C MET A 543 -9.37 -24.38 -2.54
N ASP A 544 -8.64 -25.01 -3.47
CA ASP A 544 -8.26 -26.41 -3.36
C ASP A 544 -6.92 -26.67 -4.06
N ILE A 545 -6.36 -27.84 -3.84
CA ILE A 545 -5.16 -28.35 -4.49
C ILE A 545 -5.41 -29.76 -5.02
N THR A 546 -5.08 -29.99 -6.27
CA THR A 546 -5.21 -31.32 -6.92
C THR A 546 -4.07 -32.25 -6.49
N GLU A 547 -4.20 -33.56 -6.78
CA GLU A 547 -3.19 -34.58 -6.45
C GLU A 547 -1.82 -34.32 -7.10
N ASP A 548 -1.79 -33.68 -8.26
CA ASP A 548 -0.59 -33.27 -8.98
C ASP A 548 -0.04 -31.90 -8.51
N GLY A 549 -0.64 -31.33 -7.46
CA GLY A 549 -0.20 -30.08 -6.83
C GLY A 549 -0.67 -28.80 -7.51
N ARG A 550 -1.61 -28.88 -8.45
CA ARG A 550 -2.19 -27.70 -9.11
C ARG A 550 -3.20 -27.01 -8.20
N ILE A 551 -3.03 -25.71 -8.01
CA ILE A 551 -3.92 -24.89 -7.19
C ILE A 551 -5.16 -24.49 -8.00
N THR A 552 -6.32 -24.49 -7.35
CA THR A 552 -7.59 -24.02 -7.91
C THR A 552 -8.26 -23.03 -6.96
N GLY A 553 -9.07 -22.12 -7.51
CA GLY A 553 -9.85 -21.17 -6.72
C GLY A 553 -9.05 -20.05 -6.06
N LEU A 554 -7.77 -19.88 -6.42
CA LEU A 554 -6.94 -18.80 -5.92
C LEU A 554 -7.19 -17.47 -6.65
N PHE A 555 -8.29 -17.25 -7.26
CA PHE A 555 -8.84 -16.09 -8.02
C PHE A 555 -9.25 -16.43 -9.44
#